data_d8c78cb15a973705c419e6f267fa18dd
#
_entry.id   d8c78cb15a973705c419e6f267fa18dd
#
_cell.length_a   1.000
_cell.length_b   1.000
_cell.length_c   1.000
_cell.angle_alpha   90.00
_cell.angle_beta   90.00
_cell.angle_gamma   90.00
#
_symmetry.space_group_name_H-M   'P 1'
#
loop_
_entity.id
_entity.type
_entity.pdbx_description
1 polymer ?
#
loop_
_entity_poly.entity_id
_entity_poly.type
_entity_poly.pdbx_seq_one_letter_code
_entity_poly.pdbx_strand_id
1 'polypeptide(L)'
;MKVFLFVILTKKLQKPSVKGTLRYQKINFFTTSAFPILILLLFTFHFSLLALCGCGYTIHGRASLPFDSVQIGNIENRTFEPKLQDKLHRALTEEFLKQGITVQPYAGYTLSGTIHQFQLNVLSTKDDIAVEYEALIKADFRLVEPSGKVKEFKNIGSPFIVSFSSSGKLSDVIALKELASEKAIKDMAMEIIAVIMYR
;
A
#
# COMPACT_ATOMS: atom_id res chain seq x y z
N MET A 1 -17.81 23.36 12.50
CA MET A 1 -19.19 23.63 13.00
C MET A 1 -19.12 23.64 14.51
N LYS A 2 -19.50 24.79 15.12
CA LYS A 2 -19.79 25.08 16.53
C LYS A 2 -18.59 25.03 17.50
N VAL A 3 -18.03 26.13 17.85
CA VAL A 3 -18.42 27.13 18.87
C VAL A 3 -17.83 26.76 20.22
N PHE A 4 -16.80 27.51 20.64
CA PHE A 4 -16.70 27.85 22.05
C PHE A 4 -16.51 29.37 22.18
N LEU A 5 -17.63 29.99 22.26
CA LEU A 5 -17.88 31.33 22.76
C LEU A 5 -18.08 31.20 24.25
N PHE A 6 -17.50 32.12 25.00
CA PHE A 6 -18.00 32.52 26.29
C PHE A 6 -16.94 32.54 27.37
N VAL A 7 -16.81 33.47 28.20
CA VAL A 7 -17.78 34.25 28.95
C VAL A 7 -17.10 35.53 29.41
N ILE A 8 -17.68 36.63 29.03
CA ILE A 8 -17.46 37.89 29.73
C ILE A 8 -18.40 37.91 30.92
N LEU A 9 -17.88 37.91 32.10
CA LEU A 9 -18.67 38.17 33.31
C LEU A 9 -18.32 39.54 33.88
N THR A 10 -19.22 40.43 33.57
CA THR A 10 -19.34 41.71 34.25
C THR A 10 -19.49 41.51 35.77
N LYS A 11 -18.59 42.05 36.54
CA LYS A 11 -18.84 42.25 37.95
C LYS A 11 -18.73 43.72 38.32
N LYS A 12 -19.86 44.20 38.67
CA LYS A 12 -20.35 45.47 39.17
C LYS A 12 -19.43 46.13 40.19
N LEU A 13 -19.31 47.45 40.01
CA LEU A 13 -18.72 48.41 40.91
C LEU A 13 -19.20 48.28 42.35
N GLN A 14 -18.25 48.31 43.25
CA GLN A 14 -18.49 48.79 44.63
C GLN A 14 -17.30 49.58 45.09
N LYS A 15 -17.55 50.83 45.37
CA LYS A 15 -16.62 51.79 45.91
C LYS A 15 -16.60 51.68 47.44
N PRO A 16 -15.45 51.65 48.10
CA PRO A 16 -15.31 52.34 49.34
C PRO A 16 -14.18 53.34 49.30
N SER A 17 -14.50 54.51 49.80
CA SER A 17 -13.62 55.60 50.21
C SER A 17 -12.83 55.21 51.46
N VAL A 18 -11.49 55.26 51.37
CA VAL A 18 -10.68 55.61 52.53
C VAL A 18 -9.32 56.15 52.07
N LYS A 19 -8.95 57.28 52.62
CA LYS A 19 -7.66 58.00 52.56
C LYS A 19 -6.52 57.09 53.07
N GLY A 20 -5.47 56.97 52.24
CA GLY A 20 -4.24 56.30 52.71
C GLY A 20 -3.17 56.39 51.63
N THR A 21 -2.18 57.21 51.96
CA THR A 21 -0.83 57.34 51.33
C THR A 21 -0.46 56.44 50.15
N LEU A 22 -0.29 57.07 49.00
CA LEU A 22 0.28 56.52 47.85
C LEU A 22 1.74 56.06 48.07
N ARG A 23 1.92 54.79 48.31
CA ARG A 23 3.21 54.16 48.13
C ARG A 23 3.17 53.58 46.67
N TYR A 24 3.81 54.26 45.76
CA TYR A 24 4.09 53.76 44.43
C TYR A 24 4.98 52.53 44.54
N GLN A 25 4.39 51.36 44.51
CA GLN A 25 5.14 50.14 44.25
C GLN A 25 5.48 50.14 42.75
N LYS A 26 6.76 50.26 42.48
CA LYS A 26 7.37 50.05 41.16
C LYS A 26 7.09 48.62 40.75
N ILE A 27 5.97 48.39 40.09
CA ILE A 27 5.68 47.10 39.48
C ILE A 27 6.70 46.92 38.36
N ASN A 28 7.58 45.96 38.53
CA ASN A 28 8.63 45.64 37.62
C ASN A 28 8.06 45.39 36.21
N PHE A 29 8.31 46.30 35.32
CA PHE A 29 7.95 46.23 33.88
C PHE A 29 8.69 45.11 33.16
N PHE A 30 9.45 44.28 33.86
CA PHE A 30 10.28 43.22 33.28
C PHE A 30 9.54 41.90 33.09
N THR A 31 8.38 41.68 33.69
CA THR A 31 7.64 40.41 33.58
C THR A 31 6.63 40.40 32.43
N THR A 32 6.26 41.57 31.92
CA THR A 32 5.25 41.69 30.84
C THR A 32 5.84 41.46 29.46
N SER A 33 7.18 41.56 29.32
CA SER A 33 7.86 41.37 28.02
C SER A 33 8.25 39.91 27.76
N ALA A 34 8.40 39.07 28.77
CA ALA A 34 8.81 37.68 28.62
C ALA A 34 7.67 36.76 28.11
N PHE A 35 6.43 37.09 28.47
CA PHE A 35 5.27 36.27 28.08
C PHE A 35 5.01 36.18 26.58
N PRO A 36 5.03 37.27 25.79
CA PRO A 36 4.88 37.18 24.35
C PRO A 36 6.06 36.48 23.68
N ILE A 37 7.27 36.63 24.21
CA ILE A 37 8.46 35.95 23.70
C ILE A 37 8.36 34.43 23.91
N LEU A 38 7.86 34.00 25.08
CA LEU A 38 7.64 32.60 25.42
C LEU A 38 6.57 31.97 24.49
N ILE A 39 5.48 32.70 24.23
CA ILE A 39 4.43 32.25 23.29
C ILE A 39 4.98 32.12 21.86
N LEU A 40 5.80 33.09 21.43
CA LEU A 40 6.41 33.06 20.10
C LEU A 40 7.37 31.85 19.97
N LEU A 41 8.16 31.57 20.99
CA LEU A 41 9.06 30.40 21.01
C LEU A 41 8.29 29.08 21.00
N LEU A 42 7.20 28.97 21.75
CA LEU A 42 6.33 27.79 21.72
C LEU A 42 5.66 27.60 20.36
N PHE A 43 5.24 28.68 19.72
CA PHE A 43 4.60 28.63 18.42
C PHE A 43 5.60 28.23 17.33
N THR A 44 6.81 28.79 17.34
CA THR A 44 7.89 28.40 16.39
C THR A 44 8.34 26.96 16.61
N PHE A 45 8.41 26.49 17.85
CA PHE A 45 8.74 25.11 18.18
C PHE A 45 7.68 24.13 17.66
N HIS A 46 6.39 24.43 17.86
CA HIS A 46 5.29 23.61 17.32
C HIS A 46 5.25 23.61 15.80
N PHE A 47 5.51 24.76 15.17
CA PHE A 47 5.57 24.87 13.71
C PHE A 47 6.76 24.09 13.14
N SER A 48 7.89 24.06 13.82
CA SER A 48 9.05 23.26 13.45
C SER A 48 8.79 21.74 13.54
N LEU A 49 8.03 21.28 14.56
CA LEU A 49 7.63 19.86 14.64
C LEU A 49 6.70 19.43 13.51
N LEU A 50 5.82 20.31 13.05
CA LEU A 50 4.94 20.02 11.90
C LEU A 50 5.72 19.88 10.57
N ALA A 51 6.84 20.59 10.42
CA ALA A 51 7.71 20.48 9.26
C ALA A 51 8.50 19.15 9.21
N LEU A 52 8.71 18.49 10.33
CA LEU A 52 9.41 17.19 10.43
C LEU A 52 8.49 15.99 10.07
N CYS A 53 7.16 16.18 10.07
CA CYS A 53 6.21 15.16 9.64
C CYS A 53 6.01 15.08 8.12
N GLY A 54 6.88 15.69 7.34
CA GLY A 54 7.00 15.44 5.91
C GLY A 54 7.53 14.03 5.70
N CYS A 55 6.70 13.01 5.91
CA CYS A 55 6.95 11.68 5.34
C CYS A 55 7.12 11.90 3.84
N GLY A 56 8.36 11.81 3.37
CA GLY A 56 8.70 11.83 1.96
C GLY A 56 8.14 10.60 1.24
N TYR A 57 6.82 10.49 1.18
CA TYR A 57 6.17 9.65 0.18
C TYR A 57 6.41 10.32 -1.17
N THR A 58 7.52 9.98 -1.79
CA THR A 58 7.62 10.13 -3.23
C THR A 58 6.59 9.19 -3.82
N ILE A 59 5.45 9.76 -4.25
CA ILE A 59 4.60 9.08 -5.23
C ILE A 59 5.51 8.96 -6.45
N HIS A 60 6.08 7.76 -6.65
CA HIS A 60 6.73 7.42 -7.90
C HIS A 60 5.62 7.41 -8.94
N GLY A 61 5.34 8.57 -9.50
CA GLY A 61 4.45 8.69 -10.64
C GLY A 61 5.06 7.91 -11.79
N ARG A 62 4.28 6.98 -12.34
CA ARG A 62 4.60 6.01 -13.38
C ARG A 62 5.92 5.30 -13.10
N ALA A 63 5.80 4.05 -12.72
CA ALA A 63 6.92 3.15 -12.58
C ALA A 63 7.85 3.33 -13.77
N SER A 64 9.12 3.55 -13.50
CA SER A 64 10.12 3.67 -14.53
C SER A 64 10.50 2.29 -15.06
N LEU A 65 9.56 1.58 -15.65
CA LEU A 65 9.91 0.45 -16.48
C LEU A 65 10.77 0.98 -17.64
N PRO A 66 11.81 0.25 -18.04
CA PRO A 66 12.73 0.70 -19.10
C PRO A 66 12.09 0.66 -20.50
N PHE A 67 10.76 0.48 -20.59
CA PHE A 67 10.02 0.35 -21.82
C PHE A 67 8.57 0.85 -21.67
N ASP A 68 8.01 1.34 -22.77
CA ASP A 68 6.63 1.82 -22.86
C ASP A 68 5.67 0.77 -23.44
N SER A 69 6.22 -0.31 -23.98
CA SER A 69 5.44 -1.41 -24.55
C SER A 69 6.11 -2.75 -24.32
N VAL A 70 5.29 -3.79 -24.15
CA VAL A 70 5.72 -5.17 -23.94
C VAL A 70 4.82 -6.13 -24.71
N GLN A 71 5.39 -7.20 -25.22
CA GLN A 71 4.68 -8.37 -25.70
C GLN A 71 4.62 -9.41 -24.59
N ILE A 72 3.42 -9.90 -24.26
CA ILE A 72 3.30 -11.11 -23.46
C ILE A 72 3.43 -12.29 -24.41
N GLY A 73 4.53 -13.01 -24.28
CA GLY A 73 4.84 -14.20 -25.06
C GLY A 73 4.08 -15.44 -24.56
N ASN A 74 4.66 -16.61 -24.81
CA ASN A 74 4.04 -17.86 -24.38
C ASN A 74 4.04 -17.97 -22.85
N ILE A 75 2.87 -18.28 -22.27
CA ILE A 75 2.71 -18.69 -20.87
C ILE A 75 2.39 -20.18 -20.86
N GLU A 76 3.31 -20.97 -20.34
CA GLU A 76 3.16 -22.42 -20.23
C GLU A 76 2.62 -22.79 -18.84
N ASN A 77 1.65 -23.70 -18.80
CA ASN A 77 1.14 -24.28 -17.54
C ASN A 77 1.59 -25.74 -17.45
N ARG A 78 2.49 -26.03 -16.53
CA ARG A 78 2.99 -27.39 -16.21
C ARG A 78 2.32 -28.03 -15.01
N THR A 79 1.23 -27.44 -14.54
CA THR A 79 0.46 -27.96 -13.41
C THR A 79 -0.78 -28.70 -13.88
N PHE A 80 -1.43 -29.42 -12.97
CA PHE A 80 -2.71 -30.08 -13.25
C PHE A 80 -3.91 -29.14 -13.15
N GLU A 81 -3.73 -27.92 -12.63
CA GLU A 81 -4.81 -26.93 -12.52
C GLU A 81 -5.05 -26.26 -13.89
N PRO A 82 -6.27 -26.38 -14.44
CA PRO A 82 -6.53 -25.86 -15.78
C PRO A 82 -6.61 -24.33 -15.83
N LYS A 83 -6.36 -23.78 -17.01
CA LYS A 83 -6.56 -22.35 -17.34
C LYS A 83 -5.70 -21.35 -16.57
N LEU A 84 -4.70 -21.78 -15.80
CA LEU A 84 -3.81 -20.85 -15.09
C LEU A 84 -3.03 -19.96 -16.05
N GLN A 85 -2.63 -20.48 -17.23
CA GLN A 85 -1.94 -19.71 -18.26
C GLN A 85 -2.79 -18.56 -18.79
N ASP A 86 -4.08 -18.79 -19.01
CA ASP A 86 -5.00 -17.76 -19.52
C ASP A 86 -5.26 -16.69 -18.46
N LYS A 87 -5.42 -17.11 -17.19
CA LYS A 87 -5.57 -16.20 -16.06
C LYS A 87 -4.32 -15.34 -15.90
N LEU A 88 -3.12 -15.94 -15.97
CA LEU A 88 -1.86 -15.21 -15.81
C LEU A 88 -1.65 -14.23 -16.98
N HIS A 89 -1.91 -14.63 -18.21
CA HIS A 89 -1.82 -13.75 -19.37
C HIS A 89 -2.73 -12.52 -19.21
N ARG A 90 -3.98 -12.72 -18.77
CA ARG A 90 -4.92 -11.63 -18.52
C ARG A 90 -4.45 -10.73 -17.37
N ALA A 91 -4.02 -11.33 -16.25
CA ALA A 91 -3.54 -10.57 -15.09
C ALA A 91 -2.30 -9.72 -15.41
N LEU A 92 -1.34 -10.26 -16.17
CA LEU A 92 -0.17 -9.51 -16.64
C LEU A 92 -0.59 -8.35 -17.55
N THR A 93 -1.52 -8.60 -18.49
CA THR A 93 -2.04 -7.55 -19.38
C THR A 93 -2.67 -6.41 -18.57
N GLU A 94 -3.56 -6.74 -17.63
CA GLU A 94 -4.22 -5.76 -16.77
C GLU A 94 -3.22 -4.96 -15.94
N GLU A 95 -2.21 -5.64 -15.38
CA GLU A 95 -1.25 -4.99 -14.51
C GLU A 95 -0.28 -4.08 -15.28
N PHE A 96 0.21 -4.51 -16.46
CA PHE A 96 1.00 -3.64 -17.34
C PHE A 96 0.22 -2.39 -17.77
N LEU A 97 -1.05 -2.54 -18.13
CA LEU A 97 -1.90 -1.40 -18.50
C LEU A 97 -2.10 -0.42 -17.33
N LYS A 98 -2.27 -0.90 -16.09
CA LYS A 98 -2.32 -0.05 -14.89
C LYS A 98 -1.04 0.76 -14.68
N GLN A 99 0.10 0.19 -15.03
CA GLN A 99 1.40 0.87 -14.98
C GLN A 99 1.63 1.82 -16.16
N GLY A 100 0.68 1.90 -17.10
CA GLY A 100 0.77 2.74 -18.29
C GLY A 100 1.61 2.14 -19.42
N ILE A 101 1.93 0.83 -19.34
CA ILE A 101 2.65 0.08 -20.37
C ILE A 101 1.66 -0.53 -21.35
N THR A 102 1.87 -0.30 -22.64
CA THR A 102 1.03 -0.88 -23.68
C THR A 102 1.40 -2.35 -23.92
N VAL A 103 0.41 -3.24 -23.88
CA VAL A 103 0.61 -4.64 -24.26
C VAL A 103 0.22 -4.79 -25.75
N GLN A 104 1.19 -5.14 -26.58
CA GLN A 104 0.98 -5.27 -28.02
C GLN A 104 1.88 -6.33 -28.64
N PRO A 105 1.45 -6.98 -29.73
CA PRO A 105 2.30 -7.89 -30.48
C PRO A 105 3.48 -7.12 -31.10
N TYR A 106 4.61 -7.81 -31.25
CA TYR A 106 5.84 -7.25 -31.84
C TYR A 106 6.46 -6.08 -31.06
N ALA A 107 6.17 -5.95 -29.76
CA ALA A 107 6.91 -5.04 -28.90
C ALA A 107 8.38 -5.50 -28.77
N GLY A 108 9.27 -4.54 -28.56
CA GLY A 108 10.70 -4.86 -28.43
C GLY A 108 11.05 -5.72 -27.23
N TYR A 109 10.26 -5.63 -26.16
CA TYR A 109 10.37 -6.47 -24.96
C TYR A 109 9.35 -7.60 -25.00
N THR A 110 9.79 -8.82 -24.72
CA THR A 110 8.91 -9.99 -24.67
C THR A 110 9.02 -10.68 -23.31
N LEU A 111 7.90 -10.75 -22.58
CA LEU A 111 7.80 -11.47 -21.31
C LEU A 111 7.10 -12.81 -21.55
N SER A 112 7.76 -13.91 -21.24
CA SER A 112 7.21 -15.26 -21.23
C SER A 112 7.28 -15.86 -19.83
N GLY A 113 6.49 -16.90 -19.55
CA GLY A 113 6.44 -17.51 -18.24
C GLY A 113 6.12 -19.00 -18.28
N THR A 114 6.49 -19.70 -17.22
CA THR A 114 6.15 -21.11 -17.00
C THR A 114 5.64 -21.29 -15.56
N ILE A 115 4.36 -21.63 -15.43
CA ILE A 115 3.77 -21.98 -14.13
C ILE A 115 4.15 -23.43 -13.85
N HIS A 116 4.95 -23.66 -12.79
CA HIS A 116 5.47 -24.99 -12.48
C HIS A 116 4.90 -25.56 -11.18
N GLN A 117 4.22 -24.75 -10.36
CA GLN A 117 3.62 -25.19 -9.10
C GLN A 117 2.23 -24.60 -8.91
N PHE A 118 1.28 -25.47 -8.58
CA PHE A 118 -0.01 -25.16 -8.00
C PHE A 118 -0.28 -26.17 -6.90
N GLN A 119 -0.53 -25.70 -5.69
CA GLN A 119 -0.84 -26.54 -4.54
C GLN A 119 -1.99 -25.94 -3.76
N LEU A 120 -2.87 -26.80 -3.29
CA LEU A 120 -3.94 -26.49 -2.36
C LEU A 120 -3.65 -27.23 -1.06
N ASN A 121 -3.19 -26.49 -0.05
CA ASN A 121 -2.86 -27.04 1.26
C ASN A 121 -4.05 -26.87 2.21
N VAL A 122 -4.33 -27.88 3.01
CA VAL A 122 -5.32 -27.79 4.09
C VAL A 122 -4.64 -27.16 5.30
N LEU A 123 -5.18 -26.04 5.78
CA LEU A 123 -4.70 -25.33 6.96
C LEU A 123 -5.41 -25.76 8.24
N SER A 124 -6.71 -26.07 8.13
CA SER A 124 -7.54 -26.40 9.29
C SER A 124 -8.62 -27.43 8.92
N THR A 125 -8.97 -28.27 9.88
CA THR A 125 -10.07 -29.24 9.80
C THR A 125 -11.03 -29.04 10.95
N LYS A 126 -12.34 -29.31 10.70
CA LYS A 126 -13.38 -29.36 11.70
C LYS A 126 -14.18 -30.66 11.48
N ASP A 127 -14.30 -31.48 12.54
CA ASP A 127 -14.97 -32.79 12.47
C ASP A 127 -14.42 -33.65 11.31
N ASP A 128 -13.07 -33.67 11.15
CA ASP A 128 -12.32 -34.36 10.10
C ASP A 128 -12.59 -33.84 8.67
N ILE A 129 -13.33 -32.75 8.53
CA ILE A 129 -13.58 -32.09 7.24
C ILE A 129 -12.66 -30.88 7.12
N ALA A 130 -11.91 -30.79 6.00
CA ALA A 130 -11.10 -29.62 5.70
C ALA A 130 -12.00 -28.40 5.48
N VAL A 131 -11.74 -27.34 6.26
CA VAL A 131 -12.56 -26.12 6.25
C VAL A 131 -11.76 -24.87 5.91
N GLU A 132 -10.43 -24.93 5.99
CA GLU A 132 -9.56 -23.82 5.60
C GLU A 132 -8.42 -24.31 4.71
N TYR A 133 -8.17 -23.57 3.65
CA TYR A 133 -7.22 -23.92 2.60
C TYR A 133 -6.32 -22.75 2.25
N GLU A 134 -5.13 -23.06 1.76
CA GLU A 134 -4.18 -22.14 1.18
C GLU A 134 -3.92 -22.51 -0.29
N ALA A 135 -3.95 -21.54 -1.18
CA ALA A 135 -3.53 -21.69 -2.57
C ALA A 135 -2.10 -21.14 -2.75
N LEU A 136 -1.19 -22.00 -3.22
CA LEU A 136 0.18 -21.65 -3.53
C LEU A 136 0.43 -21.83 -5.02
N ILE A 137 0.89 -20.76 -5.70
CA ILE A 137 1.25 -20.78 -7.13
C ILE A 137 2.67 -20.25 -7.28
N LYS A 138 3.50 -20.92 -8.11
CA LYS A 138 4.83 -20.42 -8.49
C LYS A 138 5.06 -20.55 -9.98
N ALA A 139 5.79 -19.57 -10.52
CA ALA A 139 6.17 -19.51 -11.92
C ALA A 139 7.60 -18.99 -12.09
N ASP A 140 8.22 -19.36 -13.19
CA ASP A 140 9.45 -18.75 -13.68
C ASP A 140 9.10 -17.83 -14.84
N PHE A 141 9.78 -16.68 -14.93
CA PHE A 141 9.58 -15.73 -16.02
C PHE A 141 10.89 -15.43 -16.73
N ARG A 142 10.75 -15.06 -18.00
CA ARG A 142 11.85 -14.70 -18.88
C ARG A 142 11.48 -13.44 -19.66
N LEU A 143 12.25 -12.38 -19.47
CA LEU A 143 12.14 -11.13 -20.19
C LEU A 143 13.27 -11.05 -21.23
N VAL A 144 12.91 -10.93 -22.49
CA VAL A 144 13.84 -10.75 -23.62
C VAL A 144 13.81 -9.28 -24.00
N GLU A 145 14.96 -8.63 -23.99
CA GLU A 145 15.14 -7.24 -24.41
C GLU A 145 15.35 -7.13 -25.93
N PRO A 146 15.14 -5.95 -26.53
CA PRO A 146 15.40 -5.73 -27.98
C PRO A 146 16.84 -6.02 -28.40
N SER A 147 17.79 -5.89 -27.48
CA SER A 147 19.21 -6.24 -27.67
C SER A 147 19.48 -7.75 -27.75
N GLY A 148 18.46 -8.58 -27.49
CA GLY A 148 18.59 -10.02 -27.31
C GLY A 148 19.07 -10.45 -25.93
N LYS A 149 19.31 -9.49 -25.01
CA LYS A 149 19.62 -9.82 -23.62
C LYS A 149 18.42 -10.46 -22.94
N VAL A 150 18.67 -11.48 -22.13
CA VAL A 150 17.65 -12.23 -21.41
C VAL A 150 17.83 -12.03 -19.91
N LYS A 151 16.74 -11.70 -19.23
CA LYS A 151 16.64 -11.71 -17.77
C LYS A 151 15.71 -12.81 -17.33
N GLU A 152 16.15 -13.63 -16.39
CA GLU A 152 15.36 -14.72 -15.82
C GLU A 152 14.98 -14.40 -14.37
N PHE A 153 13.73 -14.68 -14.03
CA PHE A 153 13.16 -14.51 -12.69
C PHE A 153 12.56 -15.85 -12.29
N LYS A 154 13.16 -16.48 -11.27
CA LYS A 154 12.77 -17.84 -10.87
C LYS A 154 11.96 -17.83 -9.57
N ASN A 155 11.04 -18.79 -9.47
CA ASN A 155 10.21 -19.01 -8.29
C ASN A 155 9.38 -17.79 -7.87
N ILE A 156 8.92 -16.99 -8.84
CA ILE A 156 7.99 -15.89 -8.56
C ILE A 156 6.65 -16.50 -8.14
N GLY A 157 6.13 -16.06 -7.03
CA GLY A 157 4.84 -16.51 -6.50
C GLY A 157 4.01 -15.35 -6.01
N SER A 158 2.82 -15.64 -5.46
CA SER A 158 2.09 -14.62 -4.71
C SER A 158 2.92 -14.21 -3.49
N PRO A 159 3.16 -12.91 -3.26
CA PRO A 159 3.86 -12.43 -2.07
C PRO A 159 3.02 -12.63 -0.80
N PHE A 160 1.73 -12.87 -0.96
CA PHE A 160 0.79 -13.09 0.12
C PHE A 160 0.19 -14.49 0.06
N ILE A 161 -0.01 -15.08 1.21
CA ILE A 161 -0.75 -16.32 1.34
C ILE A 161 -2.22 -16.04 1.00
N VAL A 162 -2.75 -16.76 0.01
CA VAL A 162 -4.15 -16.69 -0.35
C VAL A 162 -4.87 -17.85 0.29
N SER A 163 -5.54 -17.58 1.41
CA SER A 163 -6.36 -18.57 2.11
C SER A 163 -7.85 -18.34 1.88
N PHE A 164 -8.64 -19.40 2.06
CA PHE A 164 -10.09 -19.34 2.05
C PHE A 164 -10.69 -20.39 2.99
N SER A 165 -11.84 -20.08 3.54
CA SER A 165 -12.60 -20.98 4.41
C SER A 165 -13.83 -21.50 3.67
N SER A 166 -14.11 -22.80 3.80
CA SER A 166 -15.23 -23.47 3.15
C SER A 166 -16.21 -24.04 4.20
N SER A 167 -17.46 -24.20 3.82
CA SER A 167 -18.46 -24.91 4.62
C SER A 167 -18.24 -26.44 4.68
N GLY A 168 -17.20 -26.94 4.01
CA GLY A 168 -16.94 -28.38 3.83
C GLY A 168 -17.73 -29.02 2.68
N LYS A 169 -18.60 -28.26 1.98
CA LYS A 169 -19.26 -28.74 0.77
C LYS A 169 -18.33 -28.64 -0.42
N LEU A 170 -18.28 -29.67 -1.26
CA LEU A 170 -17.41 -29.73 -2.44
C LEU A 170 -17.63 -28.55 -3.40
N SER A 171 -18.88 -28.14 -3.61
CA SER A 171 -19.22 -26.99 -4.45
C SER A 171 -18.55 -25.70 -3.98
N ASP A 172 -18.57 -25.48 -2.66
CA ASP A 172 -17.98 -24.28 -2.06
C ASP A 172 -16.45 -24.32 -2.17
N VAL A 173 -15.83 -25.49 -1.92
CA VAL A 173 -14.39 -25.67 -2.08
C VAL A 173 -13.97 -25.36 -3.51
N ILE A 174 -14.69 -25.84 -4.53
CA ILE A 174 -14.39 -25.59 -5.95
C ILE A 174 -14.50 -24.11 -6.29
N ALA A 175 -15.59 -23.45 -5.88
CA ALA A 175 -15.81 -22.03 -6.15
C ALA A 175 -14.77 -21.14 -5.47
N LEU A 176 -14.46 -21.40 -4.20
CA LEU A 176 -13.51 -20.63 -3.42
C LEU A 176 -12.06 -20.86 -3.87
N LYS A 177 -11.71 -22.11 -4.27
CA LYS A 177 -10.44 -22.42 -4.92
C LYS A 177 -10.23 -21.59 -6.19
N GLU A 178 -11.29 -21.44 -7.01
CA GLU A 178 -11.23 -20.66 -8.23
C GLU A 178 -10.92 -19.18 -7.93
N LEU A 179 -11.62 -18.58 -6.96
CA LEU A 179 -11.38 -17.20 -6.52
C LEU A 179 -9.98 -17.03 -5.90
N ALA A 180 -9.54 -17.97 -5.09
CA ALA A 180 -8.21 -17.94 -4.49
C ALA A 180 -7.11 -18.04 -5.54
N SER A 181 -7.29 -18.91 -6.55
CA SER A 181 -6.37 -19.06 -7.67
C SER A 181 -6.30 -17.77 -8.49
N GLU A 182 -7.42 -17.13 -8.76
CA GLU A 182 -7.45 -15.86 -9.49
C GLU A 182 -6.73 -14.74 -8.71
N LYS A 183 -6.95 -14.66 -7.40
CA LYS A 183 -6.25 -13.70 -6.55
C LYS A 183 -4.74 -13.97 -6.53
N ALA A 184 -4.32 -15.22 -6.31
CA ALA A 184 -2.90 -15.58 -6.29
C ALA A 184 -2.19 -15.28 -7.61
N ILE A 185 -2.86 -15.47 -8.75
CA ILE A 185 -2.35 -15.11 -10.07
C ILE A 185 -2.21 -13.59 -10.22
N LYS A 186 -3.18 -12.80 -9.74
CA LYS A 186 -3.09 -11.33 -9.76
C LYS A 186 -1.92 -10.83 -8.91
N ASP A 187 -1.77 -11.39 -7.71
CA ASP A 187 -0.67 -11.06 -6.81
C ASP A 187 0.69 -11.41 -7.44
N MET A 188 0.79 -12.55 -8.13
CA MET A 188 1.99 -12.94 -8.89
C MET A 188 2.29 -11.98 -10.04
N ALA A 189 1.27 -11.51 -10.77
CA ALA A 189 1.45 -10.54 -11.85
C ALA A 189 1.98 -9.20 -11.30
N MET A 190 1.50 -8.74 -10.17
CA MET A 190 2.03 -7.55 -9.49
C MET A 190 3.48 -7.76 -9.06
N GLU A 191 3.80 -8.91 -8.49
CA GLU A 191 5.16 -9.23 -8.02
C GLU A 191 6.17 -9.25 -9.15
N ILE A 192 5.88 -9.93 -10.28
CA ILE A 192 6.83 -9.97 -11.40
C ILE A 192 7.09 -8.59 -11.98
N ILE A 193 6.06 -7.75 -12.11
CA ILE A 193 6.23 -6.39 -12.61
C ILE A 193 7.06 -5.55 -11.63
N ALA A 194 6.82 -5.67 -10.33
CA ALA A 194 7.65 -5.03 -9.32
C ALA A 194 9.11 -5.49 -9.41
N VAL A 195 9.37 -6.79 -9.56
CA VAL A 195 10.73 -7.32 -9.70
C VAL A 195 11.43 -6.83 -10.97
N ILE A 196 10.70 -6.68 -12.09
CA ILE A 196 11.25 -6.10 -13.33
C ILE A 196 11.62 -4.63 -13.15
N MET A 197 10.85 -3.88 -12.35
CA MET A 197 11.10 -2.46 -12.09
C MET A 197 12.33 -2.23 -11.20
N TYR A 198 12.60 -3.11 -10.25
CA TYR A 198 13.62 -2.89 -9.21
C TYR A 198 14.93 -3.67 -9.42
N ARG A 199 15.02 -4.50 -10.45
CA ARG A 199 16.23 -5.26 -10.84
C ARG A 199 16.71 -4.90 -12.24
#